data_49397fc135ff7bf4402473e1d2a6c8ad
#
_entry.id   49397fc135ff7bf4402473e1d2a6c8ad
#
_cell.length_a   1.000
_cell.length_b   1.000
_cell.length_c   1.000
_cell.angle_alpha   90.00
_cell.angle_beta   90.00
_cell.angle_gamma   90.00
#
_symmetry.space_group_name_H-M   'P 1'
#
loop_
_entity.id
_entity.type
_entity.pdbx_description
1 polymer ?
#
loop_
_entity_poly.entity_id
_entity_poly.type
_entity_poly.pdbx_seq_one_letter_code
_entity_poly.pdbx_strand_id
1 'polypeptide(L)'
;LHLSIRRQRQMCIRDSSEAKKLFEEVGDSIDFKVGTMIEIPRAALTADRIASSAEFFSFGTNDLTQMTFGYSRDDIASFLPVYLEKKILKVDPFQVLDQNGVGQLVRMATEKGRAIRPDLKCGICGEHGGEPSSVKFCHRVGLNYVSCSPFRVPIARLAAAQAAIEG
;
A
#
# COMPACT_ATOMS: atom_id res chain seq x y z
N LEU A 1 15.13 -2.02 -15.31
CA LEU A 1 14.40 -1.07 -14.42
C LEU A 1 13.15 -0.45 -15.07
N HIS A 2 13.08 -0.37 -16.40
CA HIS A 2 11.88 0.10 -17.11
C HIS A 2 10.73 -0.91 -17.15
N LEU A 3 10.97 -2.12 -16.69
CA LEU A 3 10.06 -3.25 -16.84
C LEU A 3 8.96 -3.32 -15.76
N SER A 4 9.20 -2.82 -14.52
CA SER A 4 8.28 -3.06 -13.41
C SER A 4 6.96 -2.27 -13.53
N ILE A 5 6.98 -0.98 -13.86
CA ILE A 5 5.74 -0.17 -13.98
C ILE A 5 4.97 -0.50 -15.26
N ARG A 6 5.69 -0.72 -16.35
CA ARG A 6 5.06 -1.26 -17.57
C ARG A 6 4.48 -2.64 -17.31
N ARG A 7 5.13 -3.46 -16.48
CA ARG A 7 4.61 -4.77 -16.07
C ARG A 7 3.34 -4.65 -15.25
N GLN A 8 3.29 -3.81 -14.21
CA GLN A 8 2.09 -3.65 -13.37
C GLN A 8 0.88 -3.19 -14.19
N ARG A 9 1.04 -2.15 -15.00
CA ARG A 9 -0.03 -1.71 -15.91
C ARG A 9 -0.40 -2.80 -16.92
N GLN A 10 0.59 -3.46 -17.54
CA GLN A 10 0.36 -4.54 -18.49
C GLN A 10 -0.24 -5.77 -17.83
N MET A 11 0.12 -6.07 -16.59
CA MET A 11 -0.52 -7.14 -15.81
C MET A 11 -2.00 -6.87 -15.62
N CYS A 12 -2.39 -5.69 -15.14
CA CYS A 12 -3.81 -5.35 -14.99
C CYS A 12 -4.58 -5.48 -16.30
N ILE A 13 -4.02 -5.01 -17.42
CA ILE A 13 -4.66 -5.12 -18.75
C ILE A 13 -4.80 -6.58 -19.16
N ARG A 14 -3.75 -7.38 -18.99
CA ARG A 14 -3.74 -8.80 -19.31
C ARG A 14 -4.72 -9.58 -18.45
N ASP A 15 -4.67 -9.39 -17.14
CA ASP A 15 -5.52 -10.10 -16.19
C ASP A 15 -7.00 -9.82 -16.44
N SER A 16 -7.36 -8.56 -16.73
CA SER A 16 -8.72 -8.20 -17.12
C SER A 16 -9.15 -8.86 -18.43
N SER A 17 -8.23 -8.99 -19.40
CA SER A 17 -8.51 -9.65 -20.68
C SER A 17 -8.69 -11.15 -20.52
N GLU A 18 -7.83 -11.81 -19.75
CA GLU A 18 -7.91 -13.25 -19.51
C GLU A 18 -9.18 -13.61 -18.69
N ALA A 19 -9.51 -12.81 -17.67
CA ALA A 19 -10.74 -13.02 -16.92
C ALA A 19 -12.00 -12.93 -17.81
N LYS A 20 -12.06 -11.93 -18.69
CA LYS A 20 -13.18 -11.79 -19.64
C LYS A 20 -13.32 -12.99 -20.56
N LYS A 21 -12.23 -13.47 -21.13
CA LYS A 21 -12.24 -14.67 -21.98
C LYS A 21 -12.77 -15.89 -21.23
N LEU A 22 -12.29 -16.08 -19.97
CA LEU A 22 -12.74 -17.19 -19.14
C LEU A 22 -14.26 -17.11 -18.87
N PHE A 23 -14.78 -15.93 -18.58
CA PHE A 23 -16.22 -15.74 -18.37
C PHE A 23 -17.04 -16.00 -19.64
N GLU A 24 -16.53 -15.62 -20.81
CA GLU A 24 -17.15 -15.93 -22.10
C GLU A 24 -17.16 -17.44 -22.35
N GLU A 25 -16.08 -18.15 -22.03
CA GLU A 25 -15.96 -19.61 -22.19
C GLU A 25 -16.87 -20.39 -21.23
N VAL A 26 -16.97 -19.93 -19.97
CA VAL A 26 -17.76 -20.60 -18.93
C VAL A 26 -19.24 -20.24 -19.01
N GLY A 27 -19.58 -19.13 -19.64
CA GLY A 27 -20.96 -18.63 -19.73
C GLY A 27 -21.51 -18.08 -18.40
N ASP A 28 -20.62 -17.71 -17.49
CA ASP A 28 -20.94 -17.11 -16.18
C ASP A 28 -20.00 -15.93 -15.90
N SER A 29 -20.36 -15.05 -14.98
CA SER A 29 -19.52 -13.92 -14.59
C SER A 29 -19.66 -13.57 -13.13
N ILE A 30 -18.56 -13.17 -12.51
CA ILE A 30 -18.51 -12.60 -11.17
C ILE A 30 -18.04 -11.17 -11.24
N ASP A 31 -18.56 -10.33 -10.35
CA ASP A 31 -18.05 -8.96 -10.19
C ASP A 31 -16.67 -9.02 -9.54
N PHE A 32 -15.65 -8.52 -10.22
CA PHE A 32 -14.27 -8.52 -9.75
C PHE A 32 -13.58 -7.20 -10.12
N LYS A 33 -12.50 -6.91 -9.40
CA LYS A 33 -11.64 -5.75 -9.68
C LYS A 33 -10.21 -6.20 -9.86
N VAL A 34 -9.55 -5.62 -10.84
CA VAL A 34 -8.11 -5.81 -11.07
C VAL A 34 -7.36 -4.57 -10.60
N GLY A 35 -6.49 -4.77 -9.64
CA GLY A 35 -5.67 -3.70 -9.08
C GLY A 35 -4.21 -4.08 -8.99
N THR A 36 -3.42 -3.23 -8.36
CA THR A 36 -1.99 -3.47 -8.21
C THR A 36 -1.47 -3.00 -6.86
N MET A 37 -0.33 -3.56 -6.47
CA MET A 37 0.42 -3.04 -5.34
C MET A 37 1.24 -1.80 -5.73
N ILE A 38 1.23 -0.81 -4.86
CA ILE A 38 2.13 0.33 -4.90
C ILE A 38 3.15 0.08 -3.79
N GLU A 39 4.30 -0.44 -4.15
CA GLU A 39 5.32 -0.91 -3.19
C GLU A 39 6.74 -0.46 -3.52
N ILE A 40 6.90 0.29 -4.61
CA ILE A 40 8.17 0.94 -4.96
C ILE A 40 7.95 2.45 -5.15
N PRO A 41 8.91 3.30 -4.77
CA PRO A 41 8.77 4.76 -4.89
C PRO A 41 8.39 5.23 -6.29
N ARG A 42 8.93 4.60 -7.33
CA ARG A 42 8.58 4.94 -8.71
C ARG A 42 7.10 4.68 -9.03
N ALA A 43 6.50 3.62 -8.49
CA ALA A 43 5.06 3.36 -8.67
C ALA A 43 4.22 4.47 -8.02
N ALA A 44 4.59 4.91 -6.82
CA ALA A 44 3.93 6.03 -6.16
C ALA A 44 4.04 7.33 -6.96
N LEU A 45 5.23 7.64 -7.50
CA LEU A 45 5.47 8.83 -8.33
C LEU A 45 4.68 8.85 -9.64
N THR A 46 4.34 7.68 -10.20
CA THR A 46 3.62 7.52 -11.47
C THR A 46 2.25 6.86 -11.29
N ALA A 47 1.65 7.04 -10.13
CA ALA A 47 0.38 6.41 -9.76
C ALA A 47 -0.79 6.84 -10.67
N ASP A 48 -0.76 8.06 -11.18
CA ASP A 48 -1.68 8.56 -12.22
C ASP A 48 -1.72 7.65 -13.45
N ARG A 49 -0.55 7.25 -13.95
CA ARG A 49 -0.45 6.36 -15.11
C ARG A 49 -0.93 4.93 -14.80
N ILE A 50 -0.74 4.48 -13.57
CA ILE A 50 -1.17 3.15 -13.14
C ILE A 50 -2.69 3.13 -12.95
N ALA A 51 -3.27 4.17 -12.36
CA ALA A 51 -4.71 4.31 -12.13
C ALA A 51 -5.56 4.29 -13.40
N SER A 52 -4.96 4.63 -14.56
CA SER A 52 -5.66 4.52 -15.84
C SER A 52 -6.09 3.07 -16.18
N SER A 53 -5.45 2.08 -15.58
CA SER A 53 -5.70 0.65 -15.85
C SER A 53 -6.01 -0.16 -14.58
N ALA A 54 -5.59 0.29 -13.41
CA ALA A 54 -5.86 -0.36 -12.13
C ALA A 54 -7.16 0.18 -11.51
N GLU A 55 -7.95 -0.69 -10.91
CA GLU A 55 -9.23 -0.36 -10.27
C GLU A 55 -9.11 -0.18 -8.77
N PHE A 56 -7.98 -0.61 -8.18
CA PHE A 56 -7.62 -0.35 -6.80
C PHE A 56 -6.10 -0.33 -6.62
N PHE A 57 -5.65 0.31 -5.54
CA PHE A 57 -4.27 0.24 -5.06
C PHE A 57 -4.20 -0.44 -3.70
N SER A 58 -3.21 -1.32 -3.54
CA SER A 58 -2.78 -1.85 -2.25
C SER A 58 -1.35 -1.39 -1.99
N PHE A 59 -1.13 -0.62 -0.93
CA PHE A 59 0.21 -0.18 -0.58
C PHE A 59 0.98 -1.29 0.13
N GLY A 60 1.99 -1.85 -0.53
CA GLY A 60 2.94 -2.79 0.04
C GLY A 60 4.00 -2.06 0.85
N THR A 61 3.62 -1.64 2.07
CA THR A 61 4.44 -0.70 2.85
C THR A 61 5.74 -1.28 3.36
N ASN A 62 5.86 -2.59 3.46
CA ASN A 62 7.15 -3.21 3.79
C ASN A 62 8.19 -2.95 2.71
N ASP A 63 7.86 -3.24 1.45
CA ASP A 63 8.76 -3.04 0.32
C ASP A 63 8.94 -1.55 0.01
N LEU A 64 7.88 -0.77 0.14
CA LEU A 64 7.98 0.68 -0.01
C LEU A 64 8.93 1.29 1.03
N THR A 65 8.93 0.78 2.27
CA THR A 65 9.87 1.18 3.33
C THR A 65 11.29 0.78 2.97
N GLN A 66 11.52 -0.48 2.56
CA GLN A 66 12.84 -0.95 2.12
C GLN A 66 13.44 -0.04 1.05
N MET A 67 12.64 0.24 0.02
CA MET A 67 13.10 1.02 -1.14
C MET A 67 13.28 2.51 -0.81
N THR A 68 12.52 3.04 0.13
CA THR A 68 12.61 4.46 0.53
C THR A 68 13.80 4.70 1.45
N PHE A 69 14.06 3.81 2.40
CA PHE A 69 15.21 3.88 3.30
C PHE A 69 16.50 3.32 2.67
N GLY A 70 16.41 2.53 1.61
CA GLY A 70 17.54 1.77 1.07
C GLY A 70 17.97 0.63 2.01
N TYR A 71 17.04 0.10 2.82
CA TYR A 71 17.28 -0.99 3.75
C TYR A 71 16.85 -2.33 3.16
N SER A 72 17.59 -3.39 3.50
CA SER A 72 17.17 -4.78 3.24
C SER A 72 16.56 -5.36 4.52
N ARG A 73 15.38 -5.97 4.41
CA ARG A 73 14.74 -6.67 5.54
C ARG A 73 15.56 -7.86 6.00
N ASP A 74 16.36 -8.46 5.12
CA ASP A 74 17.20 -9.59 5.45
C ASP A 74 18.44 -9.15 6.25
N ASP A 75 18.93 -7.92 6.03
CA ASP A 75 20.15 -7.40 6.64
C ASP A 75 19.88 -6.50 7.85
N ILE A 76 18.64 -6.03 8.02
CA ILE A 76 18.30 -5.00 9.01
C ILE A 76 18.62 -5.41 10.44
N ALA A 77 18.57 -6.70 10.76
CA ALA A 77 18.89 -7.22 12.09
C ALA A 77 20.34 -6.92 12.52
N SER A 78 21.23 -6.69 11.56
CA SER A 78 22.64 -6.40 11.81
C SER A 78 22.89 -4.98 12.34
N PHE A 79 22.06 -3.99 12.00
CA PHE A 79 22.29 -2.58 12.34
C PHE A 79 21.13 -1.89 13.06
N LEU A 80 19.88 -2.31 12.84
CA LEU A 80 18.70 -1.65 13.39
C LEU A 80 18.72 -1.56 14.94
N PRO A 81 19.10 -2.63 15.67
CA PRO A 81 19.18 -2.55 17.14
C PRO A 81 20.10 -1.41 17.62
N VAL A 82 21.24 -1.24 16.96
CA VAL A 82 22.19 -0.16 17.27
C VAL A 82 21.60 1.21 16.94
N TYR A 83 20.84 1.33 15.84
CA TYR A 83 20.20 2.60 15.46
C TYR A 83 19.11 3.00 16.44
N LEU A 84 18.34 2.05 16.97
CA LEU A 84 17.33 2.29 17.99
C LEU A 84 17.97 2.65 19.35
N GLU A 85 19.00 1.90 19.77
CA GLU A 85 19.75 2.18 21.00
C GLU A 85 20.37 3.59 21.00
N LYS A 86 21.02 3.96 19.90
CA LYS A 86 21.62 5.28 19.71
C LYS A 86 20.61 6.38 19.37
N LYS A 87 19.32 6.06 19.31
CA LYS A 87 18.23 6.98 18.95
C LYS A 87 18.41 7.68 17.58
N ILE A 88 19.14 7.04 16.66
CA ILE A 88 19.22 7.48 15.26
C ILE A 88 17.84 7.29 14.62
N LEU A 89 17.19 6.17 14.89
CA LEU A 89 15.77 5.95 14.61
C LEU A 89 15.00 5.92 15.94
N LYS A 90 13.84 6.56 15.96
CA LYS A 90 12.96 6.56 17.14
C LYS A 90 12.22 5.24 17.31
N VAL A 91 11.86 4.62 16.22
CA VAL A 91 11.08 3.37 16.13
C VAL A 91 11.55 2.56 14.94
N ASP A 92 11.25 1.28 14.95
CA ASP A 92 11.48 0.40 13.81
C ASP A 92 10.55 0.79 12.65
N PRO A 93 11.09 1.23 11.49
CA PRO A 93 10.29 1.69 10.37
C PRO A 93 9.51 0.58 9.67
N PHE A 94 9.78 -0.70 9.98
CA PHE A 94 9.00 -1.84 9.49
C PHE A 94 7.83 -2.21 10.40
N GLN A 95 7.80 -1.70 11.62
CA GLN A 95 6.69 -1.88 12.55
C GLN A 95 5.77 -0.67 12.58
N VAL A 96 6.33 0.53 12.57
CA VAL A 96 5.60 1.80 12.59
C VAL A 96 5.90 2.56 11.31
N LEU A 97 4.86 2.91 10.57
CA LEU A 97 5.00 3.61 9.29
C LEU A 97 5.74 4.94 9.46
N ASP A 98 6.80 5.13 8.70
CA ASP A 98 7.43 6.43 8.53
C ASP A 98 6.49 7.39 7.78
N GLN A 99 5.74 8.17 8.53
CA GLN A 99 4.73 9.08 7.97
C GLN A 99 5.36 10.25 7.20
N ASN A 100 6.63 10.59 7.49
CA ASN A 100 7.32 11.73 6.89
C ASN A 100 8.00 11.39 5.54
N GLY A 101 8.43 10.16 5.34
CA GLY A 101 9.01 9.69 4.08
C GLY A 101 8.03 8.78 3.32
N VAL A 102 7.88 7.54 3.77
CA VAL A 102 6.99 6.55 3.13
C VAL A 102 5.54 7.04 3.07
N GLY A 103 5.07 7.70 4.14
CA GLY A 103 3.73 8.27 4.19
C GLY A 103 3.48 9.36 3.14
N GLN A 104 4.48 10.14 2.76
CA GLN A 104 4.35 11.09 1.65
C GLN A 104 4.11 10.37 0.32
N LEU A 105 4.79 9.25 0.08
CA LEU A 105 4.58 8.45 -1.13
C LEU A 105 3.17 7.84 -1.17
N VAL A 106 2.67 7.35 -0.03
CA VAL A 106 1.31 6.84 0.10
C VAL A 106 0.28 7.92 -0.21
N ARG A 107 0.41 9.10 0.40
CA ARG A 107 -0.48 10.24 0.15
C ARG A 107 -0.45 10.66 -1.31
N MET A 108 0.75 10.91 -1.85
CA MET A 108 0.93 11.32 -3.25
C MET A 108 0.31 10.33 -4.23
N ALA A 109 0.52 9.03 -4.01
CA ALA A 109 -0.03 8.01 -4.88
C ALA A 109 -1.55 7.93 -4.80
N THR A 110 -2.12 8.11 -3.61
CA THR A 110 -3.58 8.17 -3.41
C THR A 110 -4.18 9.37 -4.14
N GLU A 111 -3.61 10.56 -3.98
CA GLU A 111 -4.05 11.78 -4.62
C GLU A 111 -3.95 11.70 -6.16
N LYS A 112 -2.80 11.28 -6.67
CA LYS A 112 -2.58 11.10 -8.11
C LYS A 112 -3.49 10.04 -8.71
N GLY A 113 -3.69 8.93 -8.01
CA GLY A 113 -4.56 7.87 -8.46
C GLY A 113 -6.02 8.34 -8.56
N ARG A 114 -6.51 9.02 -7.53
CA ARG A 114 -7.87 9.56 -7.48
C ARG A 114 -8.11 10.75 -8.41
N ALA A 115 -7.09 11.47 -8.80
CA ALA A 115 -7.20 12.49 -9.85
C ALA A 115 -7.59 11.89 -11.21
N ILE A 116 -7.20 10.63 -11.46
CA ILE A 116 -7.54 9.90 -12.68
C ILE A 116 -8.81 9.06 -12.50
N ARG A 117 -8.96 8.41 -11.35
CA ARG A 117 -10.09 7.56 -10.99
C ARG A 117 -10.63 7.98 -9.62
N PRO A 118 -11.64 8.85 -9.56
CA PRO A 118 -12.16 9.39 -8.29
C PRO A 118 -12.65 8.33 -7.31
N ASP A 119 -13.15 7.21 -7.79
CA ASP A 119 -13.62 6.06 -7.02
C ASP A 119 -12.54 5.01 -6.70
N LEU A 120 -11.28 5.32 -7.01
CA LEU A 120 -10.16 4.40 -6.78
C LEU A 120 -10.08 3.98 -5.31
N LYS A 121 -10.25 2.69 -5.07
CA LYS A 121 -10.05 2.12 -3.75
C LYS A 121 -8.57 2.00 -3.45
N CYS A 122 -8.17 2.55 -2.31
CA CYS A 122 -6.80 2.49 -1.82
C CYS A 122 -6.79 1.83 -0.45
N GLY A 123 -5.86 0.94 -0.23
CA GLY A 123 -5.67 0.30 1.05
C GLY A 123 -4.20 -0.01 1.32
N ILE A 124 -3.92 -0.47 2.52
CA ILE A 124 -2.58 -0.83 2.97
C ILE A 124 -2.54 -2.29 3.38
N CYS A 125 -1.45 -2.95 3.12
CA CYS A 125 -1.15 -4.28 3.63
C CYS A 125 0.25 -4.31 4.27
N GLY A 126 0.52 -5.36 5.03
CA GLY A 126 1.76 -5.54 5.76
C GLY A 126 1.63 -5.20 7.24
N GLU A 127 2.77 -5.14 7.94
CA GLU A 127 2.82 -4.96 9.39
C GLU A 127 2.16 -3.66 9.86
N HIS A 128 2.28 -2.61 9.10
CA HIS A 128 1.72 -1.29 9.39
C HIS A 128 0.19 -1.28 9.45
N GLY A 129 -0.49 -2.19 8.75
CA GLY A 129 -1.95 -2.28 8.77
C GLY A 129 -2.55 -2.68 10.12
N GLY A 130 -1.73 -3.21 11.03
CA GLY A 130 -2.12 -3.57 12.40
C GLY A 130 -1.53 -2.66 13.48
N GLU A 131 -0.81 -1.59 13.12
CA GLU A 131 -0.17 -0.67 14.05
C GLU A 131 -1.03 0.61 14.21
N PRO A 132 -1.39 1.01 15.45
CA PRO A 132 -2.40 2.07 15.68
C PRO A 132 -2.10 3.41 15.02
N SER A 133 -0.86 3.92 15.11
CA SER A 133 -0.53 5.23 14.54
C SER A 133 -0.53 5.21 13.02
N SER A 134 -0.16 4.09 12.43
CA SER A 134 -0.19 3.83 10.99
C SER A 134 -1.64 3.74 10.49
N VAL A 135 -2.52 3.07 11.22
CA VAL A 135 -3.97 3.01 10.91
C VAL A 135 -4.60 4.41 10.95
N LYS A 136 -4.29 5.21 11.99
CA LYS A 136 -4.74 6.60 12.07
C LYS A 136 -4.21 7.46 10.91
N PHE A 137 -2.97 7.24 10.50
CA PHE A 137 -2.43 7.89 9.30
C PHE A 137 -3.20 7.50 8.04
N CYS A 138 -3.51 6.21 7.85
CA CYS A 138 -4.30 5.73 6.72
C CYS A 138 -5.67 6.42 6.66
N HIS A 139 -6.32 6.61 7.82
CA HIS A 139 -7.59 7.35 7.91
C HIS A 139 -7.41 8.80 7.44
N ARG A 140 -6.40 9.53 7.95
CA ARG A 140 -6.14 10.93 7.53
C ARG A 140 -5.83 11.10 6.05
N VAL A 141 -5.21 10.10 5.42
CA VAL A 141 -4.96 10.08 3.96
C VAL A 141 -6.20 9.66 3.18
N GLY A 142 -7.23 9.18 3.86
CA GLY A 142 -8.49 8.75 3.26
C GLY A 142 -8.40 7.37 2.59
N LEU A 143 -7.58 6.46 3.10
CA LEU A 143 -7.58 5.09 2.61
C LEU A 143 -8.89 4.39 2.97
N ASN A 144 -9.31 3.45 2.13
CA ASN A 144 -10.59 2.76 2.26
C ASN A 144 -10.52 1.54 3.20
N TYR A 145 -9.34 0.91 3.31
CA TYR A 145 -9.16 -0.28 4.12
C TYR A 145 -7.72 -0.44 4.61
N VAL A 146 -7.56 -1.21 5.67
CA VAL A 146 -6.28 -1.76 6.12
C VAL A 146 -6.39 -3.28 6.16
N SER A 147 -5.33 -3.97 5.78
CA SER A 147 -5.18 -5.41 5.90
C SER A 147 -4.10 -5.71 6.93
N CYS A 148 -4.38 -6.60 7.85
CA CYS A 148 -3.44 -7.02 8.90
C CYS A 148 -3.66 -8.49 9.27
N SER A 149 -2.73 -9.04 10.04
CA SER A 149 -2.89 -10.39 10.57
C SER A 149 -4.14 -10.52 11.45
N PRO A 150 -4.79 -11.69 11.52
CA PRO A 150 -6.01 -11.89 12.31
C PRO A 150 -5.89 -11.43 13.77
N PHE A 151 -4.74 -11.66 14.39
CA PHE A 151 -4.48 -11.27 15.78
C PHE A 151 -4.43 -9.74 15.99
N ARG A 152 -4.18 -8.97 14.95
CA ARG A 152 -4.14 -7.50 15.00
C ARG A 152 -5.47 -6.83 14.65
N VAL A 153 -6.45 -7.57 14.16
CA VAL A 153 -7.75 -7.02 13.76
C VAL A 153 -8.43 -6.24 14.89
N PRO A 154 -8.50 -6.71 16.15
CA PRO A 154 -9.11 -5.94 17.23
C PRO A 154 -8.44 -4.58 17.45
N ILE A 155 -7.10 -4.56 17.42
CA ILE A 155 -6.29 -3.34 17.58
C ILE A 155 -6.52 -2.38 16.42
N ALA A 156 -6.50 -2.88 15.18
CA ALA A 156 -6.73 -2.09 13.99
C ALA A 156 -8.14 -1.46 13.98
N ARG A 157 -9.16 -2.22 14.38
CA ARG A 157 -10.54 -1.71 14.51
C ARG A 157 -10.66 -0.61 15.55
N LEU A 158 -10.02 -0.80 16.72
CA LEU A 158 -10.02 0.23 17.76
C LEU A 158 -9.31 1.51 17.27
N ALA A 159 -8.15 1.37 16.64
CA ALA A 159 -7.41 2.51 16.08
C ALA A 159 -8.21 3.24 14.99
N ALA A 160 -8.92 2.51 14.13
CA ALA A 160 -9.78 3.10 13.12
C ALA A 160 -10.98 3.85 13.74
N ALA A 161 -11.61 3.29 14.79
CA ALA A 161 -12.67 3.95 15.51
C ALA A 161 -12.19 5.23 16.19
N GLN A 162 -11.03 5.19 16.84
CA GLN A 162 -10.42 6.38 17.43
C GLN A 162 -10.11 7.45 16.37
N ALA A 163 -9.55 7.06 15.24
CA ALA A 163 -9.28 8.00 14.14
C ALA A 163 -10.55 8.68 13.62
N ALA A 164 -11.65 7.94 13.53
CA ALA A 164 -12.95 8.50 13.11
C ALA A 164 -13.59 9.48 14.13
N ILE A 165 -13.21 9.36 15.41
CA ILE A 165 -13.68 10.29 16.48
C ILE A 165 -12.77 11.53 16.56
N GLU A 166 -11.48 11.34 16.32
CA GLU A 166 -10.48 12.42 16.37
C GLU A 166 -10.58 13.40 15.17
N GLY A 167 -11.27 13.02 14.09
CA GLY A 167 -11.44 13.82 12.87
C GLY A 167 -10.32 13.61 11.89
#